data_4ac2f53a5b88a3d7e1ea6fb3ef62a543
#
_entry.id   4ac2f53a5b88a3d7e1ea6fb3ef62a543
#
_cell.length_a   1.000
_cell.length_b   1.000
_cell.length_c   1.000
_cell.angle_alpha   90.00
_cell.angle_beta   90.00
_cell.angle_gamma   90.00
#
_symmetry.space_group_name_H-M   'P 1'
#
loop_
_entity.id
_entity.type
_entity.pdbx_description
1 polymer ?
#
loop_
_entity_poly.entity_id
_entity_poly.type
_entity_poly.pdbx_seq_one_letter_code
_entity_poly.pdbx_strand_id
1 'polypeptide(L)'
;MSLLLVMATALHAQSRESLLKSVAQHSKWSPAGELSQYDEKNIEALAGKRAETIKNYGLSGATVQDWDGPDGKVRVTVYEMSDASAAYGLYTLERSTQQASLTPVSIGTEGFRTGIREFFWQSKYLIQLEGEPAAADGLARSLSENIFGRSRKPPVSSHLPPENLVQGSERYIVDEASIGRDLELNPATLGFDDSVEVAAADYRIKGRIAHLVLLMYPTQQVAKKYEDQWTNATQNESLFRKRVGPLIAWVRGSRDPAIAKSILDGVNYESQVTWDQPRPDVSLRQVILTIFTFIGIALAFTLIVGLSFGGLRIFVKAKYSQRIFDRPEDMEIIQLKLAQGVIRKELSD
;
A
#
# COMPACT_ATOMS: atom_id res chain seq x y z
N MET A 1 39.70 -9.43 -4.43
CA MET A 1 38.78 -8.34 -4.08
C MET A 1 37.56 -8.48 -4.99
N SER A 2 36.55 -9.16 -4.47
CA SER A 2 35.39 -9.67 -5.22
C SER A 2 34.32 -8.59 -5.25
N LEU A 3 33.98 -8.12 -6.46
CA LEU A 3 32.82 -7.27 -6.71
C LEU A 3 31.60 -8.20 -6.80
N LEU A 4 30.97 -8.49 -5.69
CA LEU A 4 29.63 -9.06 -5.63
C LEU A 4 28.65 -7.92 -6.01
N LEU A 5 28.32 -7.86 -7.29
CA LEU A 5 27.24 -7.03 -7.79
C LEU A 5 25.93 -7.69 -7.34
N VAL A 6 25.48 -7.32 -6.14
CA VAL A 6 24.13 -7.63 -5.68
C VAL A 6 23.20 -6.82 -6.58
N MET A 7 22.63 -7.48 -7.59
CA MET A 7 21.44 -6.97 -8.25
C MET A 7 20.29 -7.02 -7.25
N ALA A 8 20.26 -6.04 -6.34
CA ALA A 8 19.04 -5.66 -5.68
C ALA A 8 18.12 -5.12 -6.78
N THR A 9 17.21 -5.94 -7.26
CA THR A 9 16.00 -5.46 -7.92
C THR A 9 15.25 -4.69 -6.84
N ALA A 10 15.62 -3.41 -6.66
CA ALA A 10 14.79 -2.49 -5.94
C ALA A 10 13.43 -2.57 -6.64
N LEU A 11 12.41 -3.06 -5.94
CA LEU A 11 11.03 -2.81 -6.29
C LEU A 11 10.90 -1.27 -6.27
N HIS A 12 11.19 -0.64 -7.41
CA HIS A 12 10.95 0.77 -7.57
C HIS A 12 9.44 0.93 -7.45
N ALA A 13 9.00 1.56 -6.37
CA ALA A 13 7.62 1.99 -6.28
C ALA A 13 7.32 2.78 -7.55
N GLN A 14 6.28 2.38 -8.28
CA GLN A 14 5.88 3.05 -9.52
C GLN A 14 5.70 4.54 -9.23
N SER A 15 6.38 5.39 -9.99
CA SER A 15 6.20 6.85 -9.92
C SER A 15 5.05 7.29 -10.83
N ARG A 16 4.47 8.47 -10.55
CA ARG A 16 3.45 9.11 -11.40
C ARG A 16 3.89 9.23 -12.85
N GLU A 17 5.14 9.67 -13.07
CA GLU A 17 5.70 9.79 -14.41
C GLU A 17 5.83 8.46 -15.14
N SER A 18 6.27 7.41 -14.42
CA SER A 18 6.40 6.09 -15.03
C SER A 18 5.03 5.51 -15.39
N LEU A 19 3.99 5.80 -14.58
CA LEU A 19 2.61 5.44 -14.88
C LEU A 19 2.14 6.12 -16.17
N LEU A 20 2.26 7.44 -16.26
CA LEU A 20 1.82 8.20 -17.42
C LEU A 20 2.59 7.82 -18.69
N LYS A 21 3.91 7.59 -18.60
CA LYS A 21 4.72 7.08 -19.72
C LYS A 21 4.25 5.70 -20.17
N SER A 22 3.93 4.81 -19.24
CA SER A 22 3.42 3.45 -19.57
C SER A 22 2.11 3.54 -20.33
N VAL A 23 1.17 4.40 -19.91
CA VAL A 23 -0.10 4.62 -20.61
C VAL A 23 0.14 5.15 -22.03
N ALA A 24 1.02 6.12 -22.22
CA ALA A 24 1.36 6.65 -23.54
C ALA A 24 1.97 5.59 -24.48
N GLN A 25 2.70 4.62 -23.94
CA GLN A 25 3.34 3.57 -24.72
C GLN A 25 2.42 2.39 -25.06
N HIS A 26 1.46 2.09 -24.18
CA HIS A 26 0.66 0.86 -24.28
C HIS A 26 -0.83 1.11 -24.58
N SER A 27 -1.23 2.36 -24.83
CA SER A 27 -2.61 2.72 -25.16
C SER A 27 -2.70 3.55 -26.44
N LYS A 28 -3.93 3.89 -26.85
CA LYS A 28 -4.20 4.80 -27.98
C LYS A 28 -4.25 6.27 -27.55
N TRP A 29 -3.85 6.58 -26.33
CA TRP A 29 -3.84 7.91 -25.73
C TRP A 29 -2.48 8.56 -25.86
N SER A 30 -2.46 9.82 -26.25
CA SER A 30 -1.23 10.60 -26.39
C SER A 30 -1.24 11.79 -25.44
N PRO A 31 -0.16 12.05 -24.69
CA PRO A 31 -0.08 13.26 -23.86
C PRO A 31 -0.11 14.52 -24.72
N ALA A 32 -0.91 15.50 -24.30
CA ALA A 32 -1.04 16.80 -24.94
C ALA A 32 -0.58 17.90 -23.98
N GLY A 33 0.22 18.85 -24.49
CA GLY A 33 0.76 19.96 -23.68
C GLY A 33 1.85 19.53 -22.70
N GLU A 34 2.15 20.42 -21.76
CA GLU A 34 3.20 20.22 -20.76
C GLU A 34 2.69 19.44 -19.54
N LEU A 35 3.56 18.61 -18.98
CA LEU A 35 3.34 17.92 -17.72
C LEU A 35 3.55 18.89 -16.57
N SER A 36 2.50 19.16 -15.79
CA SER A 36 2.59 19.98 -14.59
C SER A 36 2.76 19.10 -13.35
N GLN A 37 3.75 19.43 -12.52
CA GLN A 37 4.05 18.65 -11.30
C GLN A 37 3.87 19.52 -10.06
N TYR A 38 3.31 18.91 -9.03
CA TYR A 38 3.04 19.55 -7.76
C TYR A 38 3.53 18.67 -6.62
N ASP A 39 4.08 19.30 -5.60
CA ASP A 39 4.48 18.72 -4.33
C ASP A 39 3.74 19.41 -3.16
N GLU A 40 4.06 19.07 -1.92
CA GLU A 40 3.47 19.70 -0.74
C GLU A 40 3.66 21.21 -0.69
N LYS A 41 4.72 21.77 -1.31
CA LYS A 41 5.04 23.20 -1.26
C LYS A 41 4.22 24.02 -2.22
N ASN A 42 3.83 23.42 -3.35
CA ASN A 42 3.16 24.16 -4.43
C ASN A 42 1.77 23.61 -4.79
N ILE A 43 1.26 22.62 -4.06
CA ILE A 43 -0.07 22.03 -4.30
C ILE A 43 -1.22 23.05 -4.21
N GLU A 44 -1.01 24.19 -3.54
CA GLU A 44 -1.97 25.27 -3.46
C GLU A 44 -2.34 25.84 -4.83
N ALA A 45 -1.40 25.84 -5.77
CA ALA A 45 -1.64 26.29 -7.13
C ALA A 45 -2.64 25.38 -7.88
N LEU A 46 -2.69 24.08 -7.54
CA LEU A 46 -3.62 23.11 -8.09
C LEU A 46 -4.93 23.04 -7.30
N ALA A 47 -4.84 22.93 -5.99
CA ALA A 47 -5.95 22.57 -5.11
C ALA A 47 -6.61 23.76 -4.40
N GLY A 48 -5.99 24.93 -4.44
CA GLY A 48 -6.49 26.14 -3.79
C GLY A 48 -6.73 25.91 -2.28
N LYS A 49 -7.92 26.26 -1.79
CA LYS A 49 -8.30 26.12 -0.37
C LYS A 49 -8.29 24.67 0.16
N ARG A 50 -8.24 23.68 -0.74
CA ARG A 50 -8.24 22.26 -0.39
C ARG A 50 -6.83 21.69 -0.18
N ALA A 51 -5.80 22.49 -0.47
CA ALA A 51 -4.41 22.06 -0.40
C ALA A 51 -4.04 21.47 0.96
N GLU A 52 -4.43 22.15 2.05
CA GLU A 52 -4.15 21.70 3.41
C GLU A 52 -4.82 20.35 3.72
N THR A 53 -6.08 20.20 3.36
CA THR A 53 -6.78 18.93 3.53
C THR A 53 -6.10 17.79 2.76
N ILE A 54 -5.69 18.04 1.53
CA ILE A 54 -5.00 17.03 0.71
C ILE A 54 -3.65 16.64 1.33
N LYS A 55 -2.90 17.61 1.88
CA LYS A 55 -1.65 17.34 2.60
C LYS A 55 -1.89 16.48 3.83
N ASN A 56 -2.93 16.79 4.62
CA ASN A 56 -3.29 16.03 5.83
C ASN A 56 -3.62 14.56 5.51
N TYR A 57 -4.16 14.28 4.32
CA TYR A 57 -4.31 12.90 3.82
C TYR A 57 -3.00 12.24 3.37
N GLY A 58 -1.85 12.90 3.51
CA GLY A 58 -0.54 12.32 3.20
C GLY A 58 -0.19 12.39 1.72
N LEU A 59 -0.31 13.58 1.13
CA LEU A 59 0.11 13.82 -0.26
C LEU A 59 1.62 13.63 -0.42
N SER A 60 2.04 12.76 -1.33
CA SER A 60 3.44 12.68 -1.80
C SER A 60 3.67 13.57 -3.01
N GLY A 61 2.64 13.90 -3.76
CA GLY A 61 2.67 14.85 -4.86
C GLY A 61 1.53 14.62 -5.85
N ALA A 62 1.36 15.56 -6.78
CA ALA A 62 0.37 15.46 -7.84
C ALA A 62 0.96 15.79 -9.21
N THR A 63 0.33 15.29 -10.26
CA THR A 63 0.73 15.54 -11.65
C THR A 63 -0.52 15.78 -12.49
N VAL A 64 -0.50 16.83 -13.31
CA VAL A 64 -1.58 17.16 -14.23
C VAL A 64 -1.08 17.04 -15.66
N GLN A 65 -1.84 16.36 -16.50
CA GLN A 65 -1.53 16.15 -17.91
C GLN A 65 -2.83 16.14 -18.72
N ASP A 66 -2.84 16.89 -19.80
CA ASP A 66 -3.90 16.79 -20.81
C ASP A 66 -3.58 15.63 -21.78
N TRP A 67 -4.60 14.96 -22.26
CA TRP A 67 -4.51 13.80 -23.14
C TRP A 67 -5.44 13.93 -24.32
N ASP A 68 -4.94 13.54 -25.50
CA ASP A 68 -5.71 13.39 -26.73
C ASP A 68 -5.88 11.90 -27.04
N GLY A 69 -7.10 11.48 -27.32
CA GLY A 69 -7.42 10.09 -27.63
C GLY A 69 -8.58 9.93 -28.63
N PRO A 70 -8.93 8.68 -28.94
CA PRO A 70 -9.92 8.38 -29.97
C PRO A 70 -11.32 8.97 -29.68
N ASP A 71 -11.66 9.09 -28.40
CA ASP A 71 -12.98 9.54 -27.95
C ASP A 71 -13.00 11.00 -27.45
N GLY A 72 -11.88 11.73 -27.59
CA GLY A 72 -11.80 13.14 -27.24
C GLY A 72 -10.61 13.50 -26.37
N LYS A 73 -10.72 14.68 -25.73
CA LYS A 73 -9.69 15.22 -24.85
C LYS A 73 -10.05 14.99 -23.39
N VAL A 74 -9.08 14.64 -22.59
CA VAL A 74 -9.25 14.40 -21.15
C VAL A 74 -8.10 15.04 -20.39
N ARG A 75 -8.43 15.80 -19.35
CA ARG A 75 -7.43 16.24 -18.36
C ARG A 75 -7.36 15.24 -17.24
N VAL A 76 -6.16 14.77 -16.91
CA VAL A 76 -5.89 13.83 -15.83
C VAL A 76 -5.11 14.52 -14.74
N THR A 77 -5.57 14.35 -13.51
CA THR A 77 -4.81 14.67 -12.30
C THR A 77 -4.54 13.39 -11.54
N VAL A 78 -3.27 13.08 -11.33
CA VAL A 78 -2.80 11.93 -10.56
C VAL A 78 -2.31 12.43 -9.22
N TYR A 79 -3.04 12.15 -8.14
CA TYR A 79 -2.58 12.35 -6.77
C TYR A 79 -1.88 11.07 -6.28
N GLU A 80 -0.61 11.16 -5.94
CA GLU A 80 0.14 10.10 -5.29
C GLU A 80 0.16 10.36 -3.79
N MET A 81 -0.40 9.44 -3.05
CA MET A 81 -0.48 9.50 -1.59
C MET A 81 0.61 8.65 -0.95
N SER A 82 0.83 8.81 0.34
CA SER A 82 1.82 8.04 1.11
C SER A 82 1.57 6.52 1.02
N ASP A 83 0.31 6.12 1.02
CA ASP A 83 -0.11 4.72 0.96
C ASP A 83 -1.55 4.55 0.42
N ALA A 84 -2.02 3.31 0.36
CA ALA A 84 -3.35 2.99 -0.15
C ALA A 84 -4.49 3.49 0.77
N SER A 85 -4.28 3.56 2.08
CA SER A 85 -5.28 4.06 3.03
C SER A 85 -5.47 5.56 2.88
N ALA A 86 -4.38 6.30 2.69
CA ALA A 86 -4.38 7.73 2.39
C ALA A 86 -5.11 8.04 1.07
N ALA A 87 -4.84 7.26 0.01
CA ALA A 87 -5.53 7.40 -1.27
C ALA A 87 -7.03 7.10 -1.15
N TYR A 88 -7.40 6.04 -0.43
CA TYR A 88 -8.79 5.73 -0.11
C TYR A 88 -9.46 6.85 0.68
N GLY A 89 -8.77 7.40 1.67
CA GLY A 89 -9.27 8.51 2.48
C GLY A 89 -9.60 9.73 1.62
N LEU A 90 -8.67 10.19 0.81
CA LEU A 90 -8.88 11.31 -0.11
C LEU A 90 -10.01 11.00 -1.12
N TYR A 91 -10.08 9.77 -1.64
CA TYR A 91 -11.18 9.31 -2.51
C TYR A 91 -12.53 9.41 -1.81
N THR A 92 -12.65 8.95 -0.57
CA THR A 92 -13.92 9.00 0.18
C THR A 92 -14.32 10.42 0.54
N LEU A 93 -13.36 11.32 0.79
CA LEU A 93 -13.60 12.73 1.00
C LEU A 93 -14.17 13.39 -0.28
N GLU A 94 -13.53 13.13 -1.43
CA GLU A 94 -14.04 13.63 -2.72
C GLU A 94 -15.48 13.16 -2.98
N ARG A 95 -15.72 11.88 -2.75
CA ARG A 95 -17.03 11.27 -2.94
C ARG A 95 -18.08 11.89 -2.01
N SER A 96 -17.75 12.11 -0.75
CA SER A 96 -18.70 12.66 0.23
C SER A 96 -19.16 14.09 -0.09
N THR A 97 -18.30 14.89 -0.70
CA THR A 97 -18.64 16.28 -1.10
C THR A 97 -19.60 16.36 -2.27
N GLN A 98 -19.84 15.24 -2.97
CA GLN A 98 -20.60 15.17 -4.24
C GLN A 98 -21.80 14.22 -4.18
N GLN A 99 -22.18 13.78 -3.00
CA GLN A 99 -23.13 12.68 -2.74
C GLN A 99 -24.47 12.77 -3.50
N ALA A 100 -24.94 13.97 -3.84
CA ALA A 100 -26.22 14.18 -4.52
C ALA A 100 -26.20 13.82 -6.03
N SER A 101 -25.03 13.67 -6.66
CA SER A 101 -24.90 13.51 -8.13
C SER A 101 -23.97 12.37 -8.55
N LEU A 102 -23.76 11.39 -7.67
CA LEU A 102 -22.82 10.31 -7.90
C LEU A 102 -23.37 9.21 -8.81
N THR A 103 -22.58 8.82 -9.79
CA THR A 103 -22.77 7.58 -10.56
C THR A 103 -21.57 6.67 -10.31
N PRO A 104 -21.75 5.47 -9.72
CA PRO A 104 -20.65 4.52 -9.56
C PRO A 104 -20.09 4.09 -10.91
N VAL A 105 -18.76 3.93 -11.00
CA VAL A 105 -18.08 3.38 -12.18
C VAL A 105 -17.18 2.21 -11.77
N SER A 106 -17.10 1.18 -12.61
CA SER A 106 -16.33 -0.03 -12.35
C SER A 106 -14.89 0.13 -12.90
N ILE A 107 -14.14 1.08 -12.34
CA ILE A 107 -12.76 1.39 -12.73
C ILE A 107 -11.92 1.49 -11.47
N GLY A 108 -10.67 1.03 -11.52
CA GLY A 108 -9.80 0.96 -10.37
C GLY A 108 -10.29 -0.01 -9.31
N THR A 109 -10.02 0.28 -8.04
CA THR A 109 -10.58 -0.48 -6.92
C THR A 109 -12.02 -0.05 -6.66
N GLU A 110 -12.28 1.24 -6.66
CA GLU A 110 -13.60 1.86 -6.65
C GLU A 110 -13.52 3.19 -7.40
N GLY A 111 -14.59 3.53 -8.12
CA GLY A 111 -14.70 4.78 -8.86
C GLY A 111 -16.10 5.37 -8.83
N PHE A 112 -16.19 6.66 -9.10
CA PHE A 112 -17.45 7.38 -9.28
C PHE A 112 -17.29 8.48 -10.31
N ARG A 113 -18.43 8.87 -10.90
CA ARG A 113 -18.54 10.02 -11.80
C ARG A 113 -19.53 11.04 -11.26
N THR A 114 -19.22 12.30 -11.48
CA THR A 114 -20.09 13.45 -11.20
C THR A 114 -19.95 14.50 -12.31
N GLY A 115 -20.98 14.69 -13.12
CA GLY A 115 -20.90 15.55 -14.31
C GLY A 115 -19.81 15.04 -15.27
N ILE A 116 -18.89 15.93 -15.64
CA ILE A 116 -17.77 15.62 -16.53
C ILE A 116 -16.51 15.11 -15.79
N ARG A 117 -16.58 14.99 -14.47
CA ARG A 117 -15.47 14.53 -13.65
C ARG A 117 -15.67 13.08 -13.26
N GLU A 118 -14.60 12.30 -13.37
CA GLU A 118 -14.54 10.92 -12.94
C GLU A 118 -13.38 10.75 -11.98
N PHE A 119 -13.60 9.98 -10.92
CA PHE A 119 -12.62 9.69 -9.89
C PHE A 119 -12.53 8.21 -9.67
N PHE A 120 -11.32 7.69 -9.53
CA PHE A 120 -11.11 6.34 -9.03
C PHE A 120 -9.84 6.29 -8.19
N TRP A 121 -9.80 5.35 -7.24
CA TRP A 121 -8.59 5.07 -6.50
C TRP A 121 -8.10 3.66 -6.78
N GLN A 122 -6.79 3.51 -6.79
CA GLN A 122 -6.12 2.22 -6.93
C GLN A 122 -4.71 2.32 -6.36
N SER A 123 -4.34 1.35 -5.50
CA SER A 123 -3.08 1.40 -4.77
C SER A 123 -2.94 2.72 -4.01
N LYS A 124 -1.82 3.42 -4.12
CA LYS A 124 -1.56 4.72 -3.50
C LYS A 124 -2.01 5.93 -4.33
N TYR A 125 -2.77 5.71 -5.39
CA TYR A 125 -3.19 6.77 -6.30
C TYR A 125 -4.68 7.07 -6.18
N LEU A 126 -5.00 8.37 -6.14
CA LEU A 126 -6.31 8.91 -6.50
C LEU A 126 -6.16 9.56 -7.87
N ILE A 127 -6.97 9.13 -8.82
CA ILE A 127 -7.00 9.65 -10.18
C ILE A 127 -8.28 10.44 -10.37
N GLN A 128 -8.16 11.67 -10.88
CA GLN A 128 -9.26 12.50 -11.33
C GLN A 128 -9.13 12.71 -12.83
N LEU A 129 -10.21 12.47 -13.56
CA LEU A 129 -10.31 12.74 -14.98
C LEU A 129 -11.39 13.80 -15.21
N GLU A 130 -11.17 14.69 -16.17
CA GLU A 130 -12.10 15.72 -16.61
C GLU A 130 -12.24 15.67 -18.13
N GLY A 131 -13.43 15.34 -18.62
CA GLY A 131 -13.72 15.19 -20.05
C GLY A 131 -15.08 14.59 -20.31
N GLU A 132 -15.40 14.37 -21.60
CA GLU A 132 -16.60 13.64 -21.98
C GLU A 132 -16.58 12.21 -21.41
N PRO A 133 -17.74 11.68 -20.95
CA PRO A 133 -17.78 10.39 -20.25
C PRO A 133 -17.12 9.24 -20.99
N ALA A 134 -17.32 9.10 -22.30
CA ALA A 134 -16.72 8.01 -23.08
C ALA A 134 -15.19 8.13 -23.15
N ALA A 135 -14.67 9.35 -23.30
CA ALA A 135 -13.24 9.62 -23.32
C ALA A 135 -12.63 9.38 -21.94
N ALA A 136 -13.27 9.86 -20.87
CA ALA A 136 -12.82 9.65 -19.50
C ALA A 136 -12.76 8.15 -19.15
N ASP A 137 -13.81 7.36 -19.44
CA ASP A 137 -13.84 5.91 -19.26
C ASP A 137 -12.70 5.19 -19.99
N GLY A 138 -12.45 5.56 -21.25
CA GLY A 138 -11.39 4.95 -22.05
C GLY A 138 -10.00 5.16 -21.48
N LEU A 139 -9.69 6.40 -21.08
CA LEU A 139 -8.39 6.72 -20.48
C LEU A 139 -8.27 6.17 -19.06
N ALA A 140 -9.35 6.20 -18.26
CA ALA A 140 -9.36 5.67 -16.90
C ALA A 140 -9.06 4.16 -16.87
N ARG A 141 -9.61 3.38 -17.82
CA ARG A 141 -9.26 1.95 -17.97
C ARG A 141 -7.78 1.76 -18.27
N SER A 142 -7.24 2.52 -19.23
CA SER A 142 -5.83 2.46 -19.59
C SER A 142 -4.92 2.82 -18.41
N LEU A 143 -5.30 3.81 -17.59
CA LEU A 143 -4.58 4.16 -16.36
C LEU A 143 -4.65 3.03 -15.34
N SER A 144 -5.86 2.50 -15.08
CA SER A 144 -6.08 1.43 -14.10
C SER A 144 -5.29 0.16 -14.44
N GLU A 145 -5.24 -0.24 -15.70
CA GLU A 145 -4.48 -1.41 -16.17
C GLU A 145 -2.97 -1.26 -15.97
N ASN A 146 -2.48 -0.03 -15.93
CA ASN A 146 -1.06 0.30 -15.74
C ASN A 146 -0.68 0.63 -14.29
N ILE A 147 -1.62 0.68 -13.34
CA ILE A 147 -1.32 0.88 -11.91
C ILE A 147 -1.04 -0.45 -11.25
N PHE A 148 0.18 -0.60 -10.72
CA PHE A 148 0.61 -1.77 -9.97
C PHE A 148 0.56 -1.49 -8.46
N GLY A 149 0.28 -2.53 -7.69
CA GLY A 149 0.26 -2.47 -6.24
C GLY A 149 -1.05 -2.96 -5.64
N ARG A 150 -1.04 -3.11 -4.32
CA ARG A 150 -2.21 -3.59 -3.59
C ARG A 150 -3.06 -2.41 -3.17
N SER A 151 -4.37 -2.51 -3.43
CA SER A 151 -5.37 -1.60 -2.90
C SER A 151 -5.97 -2.22 -1.65
N ARG A 152 -5.73 -1.63 -0.50
CA ARG A 152 -6.32 -2.08 0.76
C ARG A 152 -7.00 -0.90 1.43
N LYS A 153 -8.27 -1.09 1.79
CA LYS A 153 -8.98 -0.14 2.64
C LYS A 153 -8.37 -0.12 4.05
N PRO A 154 -8.46 1.02 4.75
CA PRO A 154 -8.08 1.08 6.16
C PRO A 154 -8.81 0.01 6.99
N PRO A 155 -8.16 -0.62 7.96
CA PRO A 155 -8.77 -1.67 8.78
C PRO A 155 -10.10 -1.24 9.41
N VAL A 156 -10.18 -0.04 9.94
CA VAL A 156 -11.41 0.49 10.55
C VAL A 156 -12.60 0.48 9.59
N SER A 157 -12.38 0.76 8.31
CA SER A 157 -13.45 0.79 7.30
C SER A 157 -14.04 -0.59 7.01
N SER A 158 -13.30 -1.67 7.26
CA SER A 158 -13.79 -3.04 7.05
C SER A 158 -14.79 -3.50 8.13
N HIS A 159 -14.90 -2.76 9.23
CA HIS A 159 -15.82 -3.02 10.33
C HIS A 159 -17.17 -2.30 10.19
N LEU A 160 -17.37 -1.53 9.11
CA LEU A 160 -18.66 -0.92 8.79
C LEU A 160 -19.66 -2.01 8.39
N PRO A 161 -20.81 -2.18 9.10
CA PRO A 161 -21.83 -3.16 8.73
C PRO A 161 -22.38 -2.88 7.33
N PRO A 162 -22.55 -3.90 6.48
CA PRO A 162 -23.08 -3.71 5.14
C PRO A 162 -24.61 -3.49 5.11
N GLU A 163 -25.33 -3.95 6.14
CA GLU A 163 -26.79 -3.87 6.20
C GLU A 163 -27.27 -2.44 6.40
N ASN A 164 -28.18 -1.98 5.54
CA ASN A 164 -28.76 -0.62 5.55
C ASN A 164 -27.76 0.52 5.30
N LEU A 165 -26.54 0.20 4.90
CA LEU A 165 -25.52 1.17 4.53
C LEU A 165 -25.99 1.99 3.30
N VAL A 166 -25.90 3.30 3.38
CA VAL A 166 -26.10 4.17 2.23
C VAL A 166 -24.85 4.06 1.36
N GLN A 167 -24.99 3.42 0.21
CA GLN A 167 -23.85 3.19 -0.68
C GLN A 167 -23.14 4.50 -1.04
N GLY A 168 -21.82 4.51 -0.87
CA GLY A 168 -20.99 5.67 -1.20
C GLY A 168 -20.91 6.71 -0.07
N SER A 169 -21.54 6.48 1.06
CA SER A 169 -21.47 7.38 2.22
C SER A 169 -20.25 7.13 3.11
N GLU A 170 -19.50 6.06 2.89
CA GLU A 170 -18.34 5.72 3.71
C GLU A 170 -17.27 6.80 3.58
N ARG A 171 -16.71 7.21 4.69
CA ARG A 171 -15.62 8.19 4.82
C ARG A 171 -14.52 7.62 5.72
N TYR A 172 -13.28 7.82 5.33
CA TYR A 172 -12.13 7.61 6.18
C TYR A 172 -11.55 8.97 6.56
N ILE A 173 -11.43 9.25 7.83
CA ILE A 173 -11.12 10.56 8.39
C ILE A 173 -9.75 10.48 9.08
N VAL A 174 -8.83 11.32 8.67
CA VAL A 174 -7.42 11.29 9.11
C VAL A 174 -7.08 12.37 10.12
N ASP A 175 -7.90 13.43 10.22
CA ASP A 175 -7.64 14.55 11.12
C ASP A 175 -8.93 15.22 11.59
N GLU A 176 -8.78 16.13 12.55
CA GLU A 176 -9.87 16.92 13.12
C GLU A 176 -10.61 17.77 12.07
N ALA A 177 -9.87 18.34 11.12
CA ALA A 177 -10.43 19.23 10.11
C ALA A 177 -11.32 18.49 9.09
N SER A 178 -11.08 17.18 8.90
CA SER A 178 -11.84 16.33 8.00
C SER A 178 -13.14 15.78 8.59
N ILE A 179 -13.41 16.03 9.88
CA ILE A 179 -14.67 15.65 10.51
C ILE A 179 -15.78 16.58 10.02
N GLY A 180 -16.80 16.01 9.41
CA GLY A 180 -17.98 16.74 8.98
C GLY A 180 -18.83 17.21 10.17
N ARG A 181 -19.45 18.38 10.06
CA ARG A 181 -20.39 18.90 11.07
C ARG A 181 -21.62 18.02 11.28
N ASP A 182 -21.97 17.24 10.26
CA ASP A 182 -23.07 16.28 10.25
C ASP A 182 -22.87 15.14 11.26
N LEU A 183 -21.63 14.84 11.65
CA LEU A 183 -21.34 13.82 12.64
C LEU A 183 -21.57 14.29 14.10
N GLU A 184 -21.75 15.59 14.32
CA GLU A 184 -21.98 16.19 15.67
C GLU A 184 -20.98 15.71 16.72
N LEU A 185 -19.70 15.56 16.34
CA LEU A 185 -18.62 15.14 17.21
C LEU A 185 -17.72 16.32 17.55
N ASN A 186 -17.17 16.30 18.75
CA ASN A 186 -16.09 17.22 19.11
C ASN A 186 -14.74 16.60 18.70
N PRO A 187 -14.07 17.10 17.65
CA PRO A 187 -12.85 16.50 17.12
C PRO A 187 -11.74 16.35 18.15
N ALA A 188 -11.54 17.37 19.00
CA ALA A 188 -10.48 17.41 20.01
C ALA A 188 -10.61 16.32 21.10
N THR A 189 -11.77 15.64 21.17
CA THR A 189 -11.99 14.58 22.17
C THR A 189 -11.81 13.17 21.59
N LEU A 190 -11.49 13.04 20.31
CA LEU A 190 -11.44 11.72 19.64
C LEU A 190 -10.08 11.04 19.73
N GLY A 191 -9.00 11.81 20.00
CA GLY A 191 -7.66 11.24 20.21
C GLY A 191 -6.86 11.02 18.94
N PHE A 192 -6.91 11.96 18.00
CA PHE A 192 -6.04 11.91 16.80
C PHE A 192 -4.56 11.91 17.18
N ASP A 193 -4.17 12.58 18.27
CA ASP A 193 -2.81 12.54 18.81
C ASP A 193 -2.41 11.14 19.32
N ASP A 194 -3.38 10.33 19.73
CA ASP A 194 -3.18 8.94 20.15
C ASP A 194 -3.35 7.93 18.96
N SER A 195 -3.24 8.41 17.71
CA SER A 195 -3.29 7.61 16.48
C SER A 195 -4.61 6.84 16.30
N VAL A 196 -5.74 7.47 16.57
CA VAL A 196 -7.05 6.89 16.26
C VAL A 196 -7.28 6.84 14.75
N GLU A 197 -7.77 5.72 14.23
CA GLU A 197 -8.33 5.63 12.89
C GLU A 197 -9.84 5.82 12.96
N VAL A 198 -10.37 6.72 12.13
CA VAL A 198 -11.80 7.04 12.13
C VAL A 198 -12.43 6.70 10.80
N ALA A 199 -13.53 5.94 10.83
CA ALA A 199 -14.40 5.74 9.68
C ALA A 199 -15.82 6.15 10.02
N ALA A 200 -16.54 6.74 9.07
CA ALA A 200 -17.94 7.09 9.22
C ALA A 200 -18.75 6.62 8.02
N ALA A 201 -20.03 6.30 8.23
CA ALA A 201 -20.96 5.97 7.15
C ALA A 201 -22.40 6.27 7.58
N ASP A 202 -23.26 6.48 6.57
CA ASP A 202 -24.68 6.73 6.75
C ASP A 202 -25.46 5.43 6.64
N TYR A 203 -26.44 5.26 7.52
CA TYR A 203 -27.33 4.10 7.55
C TYR A 203 -28.78 4.57 7.41
N ARG A 204 -29.54 3.90 6.54
CA ARG A 204 -30.94 4.23 6.31
C ARG A 204 -31.85 3.15 6.88
N ILE A 205 -32.49 3.43 8.02
CA ILE A 205 -33.38 2.49 8.70
C ILE A 205 -34.77 3.13 8.81
N LYS A 206 -35.81 2.47 8.29
CA LYS A 206 -37.20 2.96 8.27
C LYS A 206 -37.32 4.40 7.73
N GLY A 207 -36.56 4.73 6.68
CA GLY A 207 -36.57 6.05 6.04
C GLY A 207 -35.81 7.15 6.78
N ARG A 208 -35.24 6.88 7.95
CA ARG A 208 -34.39 7.80 8.73
C ARG A 208 -32.95 7.52 8.49
N ILE A 209 -32.13 8.59 8.46
CA ILE A 209 -30.68 8.48 8.35
C ILE A 209 -30.08 8.61 9.76
N ALA A 210 -29.15 7.73 10.06
CA ALA A 210 -28.27 7.79 11.22
C ALA A 210 -26.83 7.62 10.76
N HIS A 211 -25.89 8.26 11.43
CA HIS A 211 -24.46 8.20 11.14
C HIS A 211 -23.79 7.23 12.11
N LEU A 212 -23.10 6.22 11.58
CA LEU A 212 -22.20 5.39 12.38
C LEU A 212 -20.79 5.95 12.28
N VAL A 213 -20.15 6.17 13.41
CA VAL A 213 -18.75 6.51 13.50
C VAL A 213 -18.02 5.38 14.20
N LEU A 214 -16.99 4.86 13.55
CA LEU A 214 -16.08 3.86 14.10
C LEU A 214 -14.76 4.54 14.46
N LEU A 215 -14.30 4.34 15.69
CA LEU A 215 -13.03 4.82 16.18
C LEU A 215 -12.19 3.60 16.57
N MET A 216 -11.13 3.36 15.85
CA MET A 216 -10.22 2.25 16.12
C MET A 216 -8.92 2.78 16.71
N TYR A 217 -8.66 2.42 17.94
CA TYR A 217 -7.47 2.82 18.69
C TYR A 217 -6.38 1.75 18.57
N PRO A 218 -5.11 2.12 18.77
CA PRO A 218 -4.00 1.16 18.70
C PRO A 218 -4.11 0.01 19.70
N THR A 219 -4.75 0.25 20.86
CA THR A 219 -4.93 -0.77 21.90
C THR A 219 -6.29 -0.65 22.59
N GLN A 220 -6.71 -1.75 23.21
CA GLN A 220 -7.95 -1.77 24.02
C GLN A 220 -7.88 -0.81 25.22
N GLN A 221 -6.70 -0.59 25.79
CA GLN A 221 -6.48 0.30 26.94
C GLN A 221 -6.70 1.76 26.52
N VAL A 222 -6.21 2.17 25.35
CA VAL A 222 -6.44 3.50 24.81
C VAL A 222 -7.92 3.69 24.49
N ALA A 223 -8.58 2.73 23.85
CA ALA A 223 -10.02 2.77 23.60
C ALA A 223 -10.82 2.94 24.89
N LYS A 224 -10.47 2.19 25.96
CA LYS A 224 -11.12 2.30 27.25
C LYS A 224 -10.93 3.68 27.88
N LYS A 225 -9.71 4.26 27.80
CA LYS A 225 -9.43 5.62 28.30
C LYS A 225 -10.41 6.64 27.72
N TYR A 226 -10.62 6.60 26.40
CA TYR A 226 -11.54 7.53 25.73
C TYR A 226 -13.00 7.24 26.05
N GLU A 227 -13.41 5.96 26.09
CA GLU A 227 -14.77 5.59 26.51
C GLU A 227 -15.10 6.10 27.91
N ASP A 228 -14.19 5.93 28.87
CA ASP A 228 -14.36 6.38 30.27
C ASP A 228 -14.46 7.93 30.35
N GLN A 229 -13.67 8.66 29.57
CA GLN A 229 -13.74 10.12 29.46
C GLN A 229 -15.12 10.61 28.99
N TRP A 230 -15.67 9.97 27.93
CA TRP A 230 -16.98 10.37 27.41
C TRP A 230 -18.14 9.93 28.31
N THR A 231 -18.02 8.82 29.01
CA THR A 231 -19.06 8.34 29.93
C THR A 231 -19.20 9.27 31.11
N ASN A 232 -18.10 9.83 31.59
CA ASN A 232 -18.13 10.82 32.66
C ASN A 232 -18.70 12.18 32.22
N ALA A 233 -18.62 12.52 30.94
CA ALA A 233 -19.09 13.78 30.38
C ALA A 233 -20.60 13.79 30.08
N THR A 234 -21.19 12.62 29.68
CA THR A 234 -22.56 12.55 29.16
C THR A 234 -23.24 11.22 29.48
N GLN A 235 -24.00 11.14 30.58
CA GLN A 235 -24.67 9.88 31.01
C GLN A 235 -25.73 9.35 30.03
N ASN A 236 -26.34 10.18 29.20
CA ASN A 236 -27.42 9.76 28.28
C ASN A 236 -26.97 9.24 26.93
N GLU A 237 -25.69 9.35 26.56
CA GLU A 237 -25.17 8.92 25.26
C GLU A 237 -24.67 7.47 25.23
N SER A 238 -24.63 6.79 26.37
CA SER A 238 -24.13 5.41 26.45
C SER A 238 -24.95 4.41 25.60
N LEU A 239 -26.23 4.67 25.38
CA LEU A 239 -27.14 3.83 24.58
C LEU A 239 -26.78 3.86 23.07
N PHE A 240 -26.00 4.84 22.64
CA PHE A 240 -25.63 5.03 21.25
C PHE A 240 -24.16 4.66 20.97
N ARG A 241 -23.49 4.04 21.93
CA ARG A 241 -22.09 3.59 21.84
C ARG A 241 -21.94 2.13 22.18
N LYS A 242 -21.00 1.48 21.52
CA LYS A 242 -20.58 0.10 21.82
C LYS A 242 -19.08 -0.02 21.63
N ARG A 243 -18.38 -0.54 22.64
CA ARG A 243 -16.97 -0.87 22.50
C ARG A 243 -16.78 -2.38 22.31
N VAL A 244 -15.96 -2.76 21.34
CA VAL A 244 -15.55 -4.14 21.10
C VAL A 244 -14.04 -4.17 20.89
N GLY A 245 -13.31 -4.54 21.93
CA GLY A 245 -11.86 -4.50 21.90
C GLY A 245 -11.30 -3.07 21.76
N PRO A 246 -10.45 -2.78 20.76
CA PRO A 246 -9.92 -1.46 20.47
C PRO A 246 -10.87 -0.58 19.66
N LEU A 247 -11.99 -1.13 19.18
CA LEU A 247 -12.97 -0.45 18.35
C LEU A 247 -14.10 0.12 19.21
N ILE A 248 -14.41 1.41 19.01
CA ILE A 248 -15.59 2.05 19.55
C ILE A 248 -16.51 2.42 18.40
N ALA A 249 -17.73 1.95 18.43
CA ALA A 249 -18.81 2.32 17.52
C ALA A 249 -19.73 3.33 18.18
N TRP A 250 -20.03 4.42 17.48
CA TRP A 250 -20.87 5.50 17.98
C TRP A 250 -21.91 5.90 16.91
N VAL A 251 -23.20 5.77 17.26
CA VAL A 251 -24.29 6.20 16.38
C VAL A 251 -24.68 7.63 16.71
N ARG A 252 -24.73 8.48 15.69
CA ARG A 252 -25.06 9.90 15.75
C ARG A 252 -26.26 10.23 14.83
N GLY A 253 -26.81 11.42 14.98
CA GLY A 253 -27.93 11.91 14.13
C GLY A 253 -29.29 11.22 14.36
N SER A 254 -29.37 10.21 15.23
CA SER A 254 -30.62 9.55 15.62
C SER A 254 -30.79 9.57 17.13
N ARG A 255 -32.02 9.88 17.58
CA ARG A 255 -32.42 9.79 19.00
C ARG A 255 -33.22 8.54 19.31
N ASP A 256 -33.40 7.64 18.33
CA ASP A 256 -34.15 6.38 18.47
C ASP A 256 -33.20 5.25 18.90
N PRO A 257 -33.30 4.74 20.16
CA PRO A 257 -32.44 3.68 20.65
C PRO A 257 -32.55 2.39 19.85
N ALA A 258 -33.72 2.10 19.23
CA ALA A 258 -33.90 0.90 18.43
C ALA A 258 -33.11 0.97 17.10
N ILE A 259 -33.03 2.16 16.49
CA ILE A 259 -32.17 2.38 15.31
C ILE A 259 -30.70 2.24 15.69
N ALA A 260 -30.29 2.90 16.78
CA ALA A 260 -28.91 2.82 17.25
C ALA A 260 -28.50 1.37 17.54
N LYS A 261 -29.35 0.64 18.28
CA LYS A 261 -29.09 -0.77 18.59
C LYS A 261 -28.97 -1.63 17.35
N SER A 262 -29.87 -1.45 16.36
CA SER A 262 -29.81 -2.21 15.10
C SER A 262 -28.50 -2.01 14.35
N ILE A 263 -27.93 -0.79 14.35
CA ILE A 263 -26.64 -0.50 13.70
C ILE A 263 -25.48 -1.10 14.53
N LEU A 264 -25.52 -0.87 15.87
CA LEU A 264 -24.44 -1.32 16.77
C LEU A 264 -24.33 -2.83 16.87
N ASP A 265 -25.45 -3.56 16.75
CA ASP A 265 -25.45 -5.03 16.75
C ASP A 265 -24.73 -5.61 15.53
N GLY A 266 -24.74 -4.88 14.40
CA GLY A 266 -23.99 -5.25 13.19
C GLY A 266 -22.48 -5.00 13.29
N VAL A 267 -22.02 -4.18 14.26
CA VAL A 267 -20.59 -3.91 14.43
C VAL A 267 -19.92 -5.06 15.19
N ASN A 268 -19.06 -5.77 14.50
CA ASN A 268 -18.25 -6.85 15.03
C ASN A 268 -16.75 -6.52 14.86
N TYR A 269 -15.99 -6.76 15.92
CA TYR A 269 -14.54 -6.76 15.87
C TYR A 269 -14.08 -8.22 16.08
N GLU A 270 -13.92 -8.92 14.97
CA GLU A 270 -13.15 -10.15 14.99
C GLU A 270 -11.68 -9.72 14.88
N SER A 271 -10.92 -9.90 15.95
CA SER A 271 -9.46 -9.84 15.83
C SER A 271 -9.07 -11.00 14.92
N GLN A 272 -9.02 -10.72 13.63
CA GLN A 272 -8.33 -11.61 12.71
C GLN A 272 -6.86 -11.57 13.11
N VAL A 273 -6.49 -12.46 14.03
CA VAL A 273 -5.11 -12.93 14.09
C VAL A 273 -4.94 -13.70 12.79
N THR A 274 -4.63 -12.98 11.72
CA THR A 274 -4.36 -13.56 10.41
C THR A 274 -3.01 -14.27 10.46
N TRP A 275 -3.03 -15.49 11.04
CA TRP A 275 -2.03 -16.50 10.73
C TRP A 275 -2.16 -16.94 9.25
N ASP A 276 -3.33 -16.70 8.65
CA ASP A 276 -3.65 -16.84 7.24
C ASP A 276 -3.75 -15.44 6.58
N GLN A 277 -2.61 -14.80 6.34
CA GLN A 277 -2.56 -13.97 5.15
C GLN A 277 -2.84 -14.92 3.98
N PRO A 278 -3.88 -14.71 3.16
CA PRO A 278 -4.02 -15.47 1.93
C PRO A 278 -2.70 -15.31 1.21
N ARG A 279 -1.92 -16.38 1.20
CA ARG A 279 -0.73 -16.42 0.35
C ARG A 279 -1.25 -16.06 -1.03
N PRO A 280 -0.63 -15.09 -1.73
CA PRO A 280 -1.02 -14.85 -3.10
C PRO A 280 -1.09 -16.25 -3.74
N ASP A 281 -2.19 -16.55 -4.42
CA ASP A 281 -2.37 -17.79 -5.16
C ASP A 281 -1.30 -17.85 -6.26
N VAL A 282 -0.08 -18.05 -5.81
CA VAL A 282 1.04 -18.34 -6.69
C VAL A 282 0.78 -19.76 -7.13
N SER A 283 0.30 -19.94 -8.34
CA SER A 283 0.01 -21.26 -8.84
C SER A 283 1.26 -22.14 -8.64
N LEU A 284 1.06 -23.37 -8.17
CA LEU A 284 2.16 -24.34 -7.93
C LEU A 284 3.12 -24.37 -9.13
N ARG A 285 2.58 -24.24 -10.34
CA ARG A 285 3.32 -24.11 -11.59
C ARG A 285 4.26 -22.90 -11.62
N GLN A 286 3.82 -21.74 -11.12
CA GLN A 286 4.65 -20.52 -11.08
C GLN A 286 5.80 -20.66 -10.07
N VAL A 287 5.54 -21.25 -8.91
CA VAL A 287 6.58 -21.53 -7.89
C VAL A 287 7.64 -22.48 -8.47
N ILE A 288 7.19 -23.58 -9.09
CA ILE A 288 8.09 -24.56 -9.71
C ILE A 288 8.92 -23.91 -10.81
N LEU A 289 8.31 -23.14 -11.72
CA LEU A 289 9.01 -22.41 -12.77
C LEU A 289 10.07 -21.45 -12.22
N THR A 290 9.72 -20.70 -11.17
CA THR A 290 10.64 -19.75 -10.53
C THR A 290 11.84 -20.47 -9.90
N ILE A 291 11.60 -21.61 -9.22
CA ILE A 291 12.67 -22.43 -8.63
C ILE A 291 13.60 -22.97 -9.73
N PHE A 292 13.05 -23.55 -10.80
CA PHE A 292 13.86 -24.05 -11.90
C PHE A 292 14.63 -22.95 -12.62
N THR A 293 14.04 -21.80 -12.83
CA THR A 293 14.71 -20.63 -13.41
C THR A 293 15.88 -20.18 -12.53
N PHE A 294 15.66 -20.09 -11.20
CA PHE A 294 16.72 -19.71 -10.25
C PHE A 294 17.86 -20.72 -10.23
N ILE A 295 17.55 -22.03 -10.22
CA ILE A 295 18.56 -23.11 -10.29
C ILE A 295 19.33 -23.02 -11.61
N GLY A 296 18.64 -22.81 -12.73
CA GLY A 296 19.27 -22.66 -14.05
C GLY A 296 20.24 -21.49 -14.12
N ILE A 297 19.84 -20.33 -13.58
CA ILE A 297 20.70 -19.14 -13.50
C ILE A 297 21.92 -19.41 -12.60
N ALA A 298 21.72 -20.05 -11.44
CA ALA A 298 22.82 -20.39 -10.53
C ALA A 298 23.83 -21.34 -11.17
N LEU A 299 23.36 -22.36 -11.87
CA LEU A 299 24.22 -23.30 -12.58
C LEU A 299 25.00 -22.62 -13.74
N ALA A 300 24.32 -21.78 -14.53
CA ALA A 300 24.97 -21.02 -15.59
C ALA A 300 26.03 -20.06 -15.01
N PHE A 301 25.74 -19.39 -13.93
CA PHE A 301 26.70 -18.52 -13.26
C PHE A 301 27.91 -19.30 -12.75
N THR A 302 27.71 -20.44 -12.09
CA THR A 302 28.79 -21.30 -11.58
C THR A 302 29.68 -21.81 -12.75
N LEU A 303 29.07 -22.17 -13.87
CA LEU A 303 29.79 -22.62 -15.05
C LEU A 303 30.64 -21.49 -15.68
N ILE A 304 30.06 -20.28 -15.79
CA ILE A 304 30.78 -19.10 -16.30
C ILE A 304 31.97 -18.76 -15.40
N VAL A 305 31.75 -18.74 -14.09
CA VAL A 305 32.80 -18.44 -13.10
C VAL A 305 33.87 -19.51 -13.13
N GLY A 306 33.47 -20.80 -13.19
CA GLY A 306 34.40 -21.92 -13.28
C GLY A 306 35.26 -21.89 -14.56
N LEU A 307 34.66 -21.65 -15.73
CA LEU A 307 35.37 -21.50 -17.00
C LEU A 307 36.30 -20.28 -16.99
N SER A 308 35.81 -19.14 -16.47
CA SER A 308 36.61 -17.89 -16.37
C SER A 308 37.82 -18.10 -15.49
N PHE A 309 37.65 -18.70 -14.31
CA PHE A 309 38.74 -18.95 -13.37
C PHE A 309 39.70 -20.01 -13.88
N GLY A 310 39.17 -21.11 -14.49
CA GLY A 310 39.97 -22.15 -15.12
C GLY A 310 40.76 -21.64 -16.34
N GLY A 311 40.11 -20.85 -17.21
CA GLY A 311 40.74 -20.20 -18.34
C GLY A 311 41.82 -19.20 -17.93
N LEU A 312 41.55 -18.38 -16.93
CA LEU A 312 42.52 -17.43 -16.36
C LEU A 312 43.75 -18.17 -15.78
N ARG A 313 43.52 -19.28 -15.05
CA ARG A 313 44.62 -20.11 -14.51
C ARG A 313 45.51 -20.70 -15.63
N ILE A 314 44.91 -21.23 -16.70
CA ILE A 314 45.63 -21.76 -17.85
C ILE A 314 46.40 -20.64 -18.55
N PHE A 315 45.78 -19.48 -18.75
CA PHE A 315 46.41 -18.34 -19.42
C PHE A 315 47.59 -17.78 -18.60
N VAL A 316 47.42 -17.65 -17.28
CA VAL A 316 48.50 -17.20 -16.39
C VAL A 316 49.63 -18.22 -16.36
N LYS A 317 49.34 -19.53 -16.34
CA LYS A 317 50.35 -20.61 -16.39
C LYS A 317 51.11 -20.63 -17.72
N ALA A 318 50.43 -20.33 -18.84
CA ALA A 318 51.06 -20.27 -20.17
C ALA A 318 51.95 -19.02 -20.36
N LYS A 319 51.58 -17.90 -19.77
CA LYS A 319 52.29 -16.62 -19.94
C LYS A 319 53.38 -16.36 -18.86
N TYR A 320 53.20 -16.88 -17.65
CA TYR A 320 54.08 -16.73 -16.53
C TYR A 320 54.52 -18.13 -16.01
N SER A 321 55.31 -18.82 -16.84
CA SER A 321 55.83 -20.14 -16.50
C SER A 321 56.43 -20.16 -15.08
N GLN A 322 55.90 -21.02 -14.19
CA GLN A 322 56.51 -21.58 -12.97
C GLN A 322 56.50 -20.79 -11.67
N ARG A 323 55.81 -19.68 -11.45
CA ARG A 323 55.98 -18.96 -10.16
C ARG A 323 54.71 -18.65 -9.34
N ILE A 324 53.50 -18.85 -9.82
CA ILE A 324 52.35 -18.29 -9.08
C ILE A 324 51.40 -19.34 -8.47
N PHE A 325 51.26 -20.55 -9.06
CA PHE A 325 50.24 -21.51 -8.61
C PHE A 325 50.73 -22.91 -8.22
N ASP A 326 51.98 -23.30 -8.57
CA ASP A 326 52.54 -24.58 -8.21
C ASP A 326 53.97 -24.38 -7.69
N ARG A 327 54.19 -24.43 -6.41
CA ARG A 327 55.48 -24.71 -5.79
C ARG A 327 55.52 -26.18 -5.43
N PRO A 328 56.14 -27.01 -6.25
CA PRO A 328 56.31 -28.43 -5.92
C PRO A 328 57.46 -28.68 -4.92
N GLU A 329 58.21 -27.67 -4.50
CA GLU A 329 59.49 -27.91 -3.83
C GLU A 329 59.50 -27.70 -2.30
N ASP A 330 58.38 -27.31 -1.67
CA ASP A 330 58.36 -27.11 -0.21
C ASP A 330 57.29 -27.95 0.52
N MET A 331 56.93 -29.14 -0.02
CA MET A 331 56.39 -30.16 0.87
C MET A 331 57.56 -30.90 1.47
N GLU A 332 58.21 -30.33 2.48
CA GLU A 332 58.94 -31.08 3.48
C GLU A 332 57.97 -32.11 4.06
N ILE A 333 58.12 -33.33 3.57
CA ILE A 333 57.54 -34.49 4.22
C ILE A 333 58.25 -34.55 5.58
N ILE A 334 57.58 -34.06 6.63
CA ILE A 334 57.93 -34.32 8.00
C ILE A 334 57.80 -35.83 8.19
N GLN A 335 58.82 -36.57 7.80
CA GLN A 335 59.00 -37.94 8.23
C GLN A 335 59.27 -37.90 9.70
N LEU A 336 58.25 -38.10 10.50
CA LEU A 336 58.36 -38.44 11.89
C LEU A 336 59.20 -39.70 11.99
N LYS A 337 60.52 -39.54 12.25
CA LYS A 337 61.46 -40.63 12.63
C LYS A 337 61.06 -41.13 14.03
N LEU A 338 59.97 -41.86 14.14
CA LEU A 338 59.49 -42.50 15.35
C LEU A 338 59.98 -43.94 15.51
N ALA A 339 60.94 -44.41 14.72
CA ALA A 339 61.40 -45.79 14.74
C ALA A 339 62.92 -45.95 14.66
N GLN A 340 63.72 -45.06 15.25
CA GLN A 340 65.16 -45.27 15.38
C GLN A 340 65.68 -44.99 16.78
N GLY A 341 65.00 -45.43 17.83
CA GLY A 341 65.44 -45.20 19.23
C GLY A 341 65.41 -46.38 20.21
N VAL A 342 65.05 -47.61 19.74
CA VAL A 342 64.88 -48.71 20.74
C VAL A 342 65.62 -50.04 20.39
N ILE A 343 66.54 -50.05 19.46
CA ILE A 343 67.36 -51.28 19.26
C ILE A 343 68.79 -50.89 19.27
N ARG A 344 69.33 -50.55 20.47
CA ARG A 344 70.73 -50.60 20.76
C ARG A 344 71.05 -50.54 22.23
N LYS A 345 70.53 -51.50 23.00
CA LYS A 345 71.04 -51.73 24.38
C LYS A 345 70.65 -53.12 24.89
N GLU A 346 71.08 -54.14 24.21
CA GLU A 346 71.22 -55.50 24.78
C GLU A 346 72.03 -56.34 23.79
N LEU A 347 73.34 -56.21 23.85
CA LEU A 347 74.31 -57.20 23.45
C LEU A 347 75.74 -56.67 23.76
N SER A 348 76.12 -56.62 25.04
CA SER A 348 77.46 -56.85 25.51
C SER A 348 77.40 -57.03 27.05
N ASP A 349 77.42 -58.19 27.42
CA ASP A 349 77.97 -59.00 28.47
C ASP A 349 77.05 -60.12 28.93
#